data_25fcc964b36826940ba6f22718d3e6c3
#
_entry.id   25fcc964b36826940ba6f22718d3e6c3
#
_cell.length_a   1.000
_cell.length_b   1.000
_cell.length_c   1.000
_cell.angle_alpha   90.00
_cell.angle_beta   90.00
_cell.angle_gamma   90.00
#
_symmetry.space_group_name_H-M   'P 1'
#
loop_
_entity.id
_entity.type
_entity.pdbx_description
1 polymer ?
#
loop_
_entity_poly.entity_id
_entity_poly.type
_entity_poly.pdbx_seq_one_letter_code
_entity_poly.pdbx_strand_id
1 'polypeptide(L)'
;MSLIEPVLLLPADESGRTKMTEYIEKKYGIRPTLTVARSILSRPIEGYIVGKGKRYILVTATHHALESITTNIAFMLIDLLLSKENVGSINRVDCKLLLSKFAFLIIPCVNPDGVELRLHGIADTPLKERQMRMSGGDLSTWQANSRGVDLNHNYDFGFVTYKTVERERGIVPGPTLYSGESPESEPETHGVANLVRTLSPVAVVSLHTQGEEIFFRPNDEKSTRIADRLSSLTGYTLSLPEGTSAFGGLCDYTASLGIPSFTLELGRGRNPLPESDAPRIFSRVGKAVAILPTLL
;
A
#
# COMPACT_ATOMS: atom_id res chain seq x y z
N MET A 1 16.32 -18.98 -5.42
CA MET A 1 15.61 -17.72 -5.69
C MET A 1 15.88 -17.37 -7.13
N SER A 2 14.84 -17.17 -7.96
CA SER A 2 15.06 -16.52 -9.27
C SER A 2 15.64 -15.13 -9.00
N LEU A 3 16.61 -14.73 -9.81
CA LEU A 3 17.17 -13.36 -9.74
C LEU A 3 16.02 -12.38 -9.91
N ILE A 4 15.91 -11.43 -8.99
CA ILE A 4 14.95 -10.33 -9.13
C ILE A 4 15.45 -9.42 -10.24
N GLU A 5 14.57 -9.09 -11.16
CA GLU A 5 14.91 -8.25 -12.31
C GLU A 5 15.29 -6.83 -11.85
N PRO A 6 16.41 -6.29 -12.34
CA PRO A 6 16.88 -4.97 -11.91
C PRO A 6 15.86 -3.84 -12.10
N VAL A 7 14.97 -3.94 -13.09
CA VAL A 7 13.90 -2.97 -13.34
C VAL A 7 12.94 -2.84 -12.16
N LEU A 8 12.75 -3.92 -11.37
CA LEU A 8 11.91 -3.93 -10.18
C LEU A 8 12.57 -3.25 -8.97
N LEU A 9 13.81 -2.78 -9.11
CA LEU A 9 14.57 -2.05 -8.09
C LEU A 9 14.78 -0.57 -8.45
N LEU A 10 14.12 -0.07 -9.49
CA LEU A 10 14.17 1.34 -9.86
C LEU A 10 13.45 2.19 -8.79
N PRO A 11 13.82 3.47 -8.63
CA PRO A 11 13.03 4.40 -7.83
C PRO A 11 11.55 4.37 -8.25
N ALA A 12 10.65 4.51 -7.29
CA ALA A 12 9.21 4.41 -7.54
C ALA A 12 8.58 5.72 -8.03
N ASP A 13 9.37 6.60 -8.65
CA ASP A 13 8.86 7.77 -9.38
C ASP A 13 8.06 7.38 -10.63
N GLU A 14 7.49 8.35 -11.32
CA GLU A 14 6.68 8.12 -12.52
C GLU A 14 7.44 7.35 -13.60
N SER A 15 8.73 7.68 -13.83
CA SER A 15 9.59 6.98 -14.78
C SER A 15 9.84 5.53 -14.36
N GLY A 16 10.16 5.28 -13.10
CA GLY A 16 10.38 3.94 -12.58
C GLY A 16 9.13 3.07 -12.63
N ARG A 17 7.98 3.61 -12.20
CA ARG A 17 6.69 2.90 -12.30
C ARG A 17 6.32 2.57 -13.74
N THR A 18 6.56 3.49 -14.68
CA THR A 18 6.36 3.24 -16.12
C THR A 18 7.20 2.07 -16.59
N LYS A 19 8.50 2.05 -16.28
CA LYS A 19 9.41 0.96 -16.68
C LYS A 19 9.04 -0.38 -16.03
N MET A 20 8.60 -0.38 -14.78
CA MET A 20 8.11 -1.60 -14.11
C MET A 20 6.83 -2.11 -14.80
N THR A 21 5.92 -1.21 -15.19
CA THR A 21 4.71 -1.53 -15.96
C THR A 21 5.06 -2.13 -17.33
N GLU A 22 5.98 -1.50 -18.07
CA GLU A 22 6.46 -1.99 -19.37
C GLU A 22 7.12 -3.37 -19.25
N TYR A 23 7.86 -3.63 -18.17
CA TYR A 23 8.43 -4.95 -17.90
C TYR A 23 7.35 -6.01 -17.70
N ILE A 24 6.31 -5.73 -16.89
CA ILE A 24 5.18 -6.65 -16.67
C ILE A 24 4.45 -6.90 -17.99
N GLU A 25 4.19 -5.84 -18.76
CA GLU A 25 3.55 -5.96 -20.06
C GLU A 25 4.36 -6.79 -21.03
N LYS A 26 5.65 -6.51 -21.18
CA LYS A 26 6.55 -7.24 -22.10
C LYS A 26 6.65 -8.71 -21.73
N LYS A 27 6.70 -9.03 -20.42
CA LYS A 27 6.91 -10.40 -19.94
C LYS A 27 5.64 -11.25 -19.95
N TYR A 28 4.48 -10.64 -19.64
CA TYR A 28 3.23 -11.37 -19.41
C TYR A 28 2.06 -10.93 -20.30
N GLY A 29 2.20 -9.85 -21.06
CA GLY A 29 1.10 -9.28 -21.84
C GLY A 29 0.03 -8.60 -20.98
N ILE A 30 0.36 -8.23 -19.73
CA ILE A 30 -0.60 -7.66 -18.76
C ILE A 30 -0.26 -6.19 -18.50
N ARG A 31 -1.28 -5.34 -18.62
CA ARG A 31 -1.27 -3.90 -18.26
C ARG A 31 -2.10 -3.67 -17.00
N PRO A 32 -1.99 -2.48 -16.38
CA PRO A 32 -2.97 -2.09 -15.35
C PRO A 32 -4.40 -2.31 -15.83
N THR A 33 -5.20 -2.96 -14.99
CA THR A 33 -6.56 -3.40 -15.38
C THR A 33 -7.58 -2.30 -15.17
N LEU A 34 -7.29 -1.36 -14.27
CA LEU A 34 -8.17 -0.24 -13.96
C LEU A 34 -7.37 0.98 -13.47
N THR A 35 -7.95 2.16 -13.67
CA THR A 35 -7.57 3.38 -12.98
C THR A 35 -8.49 3.55 -11.77
N VAL A 36 -7.92 3.41 -10.55
CA VAL A 36 -8.65 3.50 -9.29
C VAL A 36 -9.09 4.95 -9.04
N ALA A 37 -8.17 5.89 -9.30
CA ALA A 37 -8.39 7.32 -9.18
C ALA A 37 -7.34 8.09 -10.01
N ARG A 38 -7.46 9.41 -10.01
CA ARG A 38 -6.38 10.32 -10.37
C ARG A 38 -6.00 11.12 -9.14
N SER A 39 -4.69 11.28 -8.89
CA SER A 39 -4.18 12.11 -7.81
C SER A 39 -4.54 13.59 -7.99
N ILE A 40 -4.23 14.41 -7.00
CA ILE A 40 -4.44 15.88 -7.05
C ILE A 40 -3.80 16.51 -8.28
N LEU A 41 -2.61 16.07 -8.67
CA LEU A 41 -1.90 16.54 -9.87
C LEU A 41 -2.19 15.69 -11.11
N SER A 42 -3.32 14.96 -11.10
CA SER A 42 -3.87 14.18 -12.22
C SER A 42 -3.04 12.96 -12.64
N ARG A 43 -2.10 12.48 -11.82
CA ARG A 43 -1.39 11.21 -12.06
C ARG A 43 -2.33 10.04 -11.86
N PRO A 44 -2.32 9.02 -12.75
CA PRO A 44 -3.18 7.86 -12.59
C PRO A 44 -2.73 7.01 -11.39
N ILE A 45 -3.71 6.56 -10.61
CA ILE A 45 -3.53 5.54 -9.58
C ILE A 45 -4.06 4.24 -10.18
N GLU A 46 -3.15 3.37 -10.53
CA GLU A 46 -3.44 2.19 -11.33
C GLU A 46 -3.49 0.92 -10.48
N GLY A 47 -4.36 -0.03 -10.86
CA GLY A 47 -4.51 -1.32 -10.24
C GLY A 47 -4.37 -2.48 -11.23
N TYR A 48 -3.75 -3.56 -10.76
CA TYR A 48 -3.60 -4.83 -11.48
C TYR A 48 -4.54 -5.87 -10.87
N ILE A 49 -5.33 -6.54 -11.71
CA ILE A 49 -6.08 -7.72 -11.29
C ILE A 49 -5.32 -8.97 -11.77
N VAL A 50 -4.82 -9.77 -10.82
CA VAL A 50 -4.13 -11.03 -11.09
C VAL A 50 -4.96 -12.18 -10.55
N GLY A 51 -5.41 -13.05 -11.44
CA GLY A 51 -6.34 -14.15 -11.17
C GLY A 51 -7.68 -13.96 -11.85
N LYS A 52 -8.52 -15.02 -11.84
CA LYS A 52 -9.83 -15.08 -12.52
C LYS A 52 -11.00 -15.24 -11.56
N GLY A 53 -10.70 -15.41 -10.27
CA GLY A 53 -11.72 -15.57 -9.22
C GLY A 53 -12.48 -14.27 -8.95
N LYS A 54 -13.66 -14.41 -8.35
CA LYS A 54 -14.51 -13.26 -7.98
C LYS A 54 -14.35 -12.85 -6.51
N ARG A 55 -13.47 -13.51 -5.77
CA ARG A 55 -13.13 -13.18 -4.38
C ARG A 55 -11.84 -12.38 -4.41
N TYR A 56 -11.94 -11.07 -4.18
CA TYR A 56 -10.81 -10.17 -4.31
C TYR A 56 -10.01 -10.06 -3.01
N ILE A 57 -8.66 -10.11 -3.13
CA ILE A 57 -7.75 -9.67 -2.09
C ILE A 57 -7.17 -8.34 -2.55
N LEU A 58 -7.41 -7.28 -1.78
CA LEU A 58 -6.85 -5.97 -2.06
C LEU A 58 -5.46 -5.87 -1.44
N VAL A 59 -4.47 -5.49 -2.24
CA VAL A 59 -3.12 -5.14 -1.77
C VAL A 59 -2.83 -3.71 -2.20
N THR A 60 -2.50 -2.85 -1.25
CA THR A 60 -2.12 -1.46 -1.51
C THR A 60 -0.69 -1.20 -1.07
N ALA A 61 -0.01 -0.28 -1.74
CA ALA A 61 1.34 0.13 -1.39
C ALA A 61 1.50 1.65 -1.53
N THR A 62 2.48 2.20 -0.84
CA THR A 62 2.89 3.60 -0.94
C THR A 62 1.75 4.58 -0.69
N HIS A 63 1.07 4.44 0.46
CA HIS A 63 0.24 5.52 1.01
C HIS A 63 1.12 6.68 1.46
N HIS A 64 2.27 6.36 2.07
CA HIS A 64 3.27 7.35 2.46
C HIS A 64 4.37 7.46 1.40
N ALA A 65 4.62 8.69 0.97
CA ALA A 65 5.64 8.97 -0.05
C ALA A 65 7.05 8.52 0.36
N LEU A 66 7.34 8.55 1.66
CA LEU A 66 8.62 8.14 2.25
C LEU A 66 8.88 6.63 2.13
N GLU A 67 7.83 5.85 1.92
CA GLU A 67 7.82 4.38 1.91
C GLU A 67 7.75 3.81 0.47
N SER A 68 8.36 4.52 -0.47
CA SER A 68 8.28 4.22 -1.91
C SER A 68 8.77 2.82 -2.30
N ILE A 69 9.65 2.19 -1.50
CA ILE A 69 10.08 0.79 -1.68
C ILE A 69 8.90 -0.19 -1.69
N THR A 70 7.77 0.14 -1.05
CA THR A 70 6.58 -0.72 -1.06
C THR A 70 5.97 -0.87 -2.46
N THR A 71 6.14 0.12 -3.34
CA THR A 71 5.82 0.01 -4.78
C THR A 71 6.62 -1.12 -5.44
N ASN A 72 7.94 -1.19 -5.18
CA ASN A 72 8.79 -2.26 -5.71
C ASN A 72 8.31 -3.64 -5.22
N ILE A 73 7.98 -3.75 -3.93
CA ILE A 73 7.43 -4.98 -3.34
C ILE A 73 6.11 -5.38 -4.00
N ALA A 74 5.23 -4.42 -4.29
CA ALA A 74 3.97 -4.66 -4.98
C ALA A 74 4.18 -5.17 -6.42
N PHE A 75 5.11 -4.58 -7.19
CA PHE A 75 5.47 -5.07 -8.53
C PHE A 75 6.13 -6.45 -8.48
N MET A 76 6.97 -6.74 -7.49
CA MET A 76 7.52 -8.08 -7.28
C MET A 76 6.42 -9.10 -6.96
N LEU A 77 5.38 -8.72 -6.23
CA LEU A 77 4.23 -9.58 -5.96
C LEU A 77 3.43 -9.85 -7.25
N ILE A 78 3.22 -8.85 -8.10
CA ILE A 78 2.59 -9.02 -9.41
C ILE A 78 3.40 -10.01 -10.26
N ASP A 79 4.73 -9.81 -10.36
CA ASP A 79 5.63 -10.70 -11.11
C ASP A 79 5.59 -12.13 -10.57
N LEU A 80 5.62 -12.30 -9.24
CA LEU A 80 5.54 -13.62 -8.60
C LEU A 80 4.23 -14.34 -8.96
N LEU A 81 3.08 -13.67 -8.80
CA LEU A 81 1.76 -14.25 -9.05
C LEU A 81 1.58 -14.63 -10.52
N LEU A 82 1.94 -13.73 -11.45
CA LEU A 82 1.86 -13.99 -12.89
C LEU A 82 2.81 -15.12 -13.34
N SER A 83 4.01 -15.19 -12.78
CA SER A 83 4.98 -16.26 -13.09
C SER A 83 4.50 -17.65 -12.65
N LYS A 84 3.58 -17.72 -11.67
CA LYS A 84 3.07 -18.97 -11.09
C LYS A 84 1.65 -19.33 -11.52
N GLU A 85 0.98 -18.44 -12.27
CA GLU A 85 -0.43 -18.62 -12.65
C GLU A 85 -0.69 -19.93 -13.41
N ASN A 86 0.23 -20.34 -14.30
CA ASN A 86 -0.02 -21.47 -15.20
C ASN A 86 0.43 -22.82 -14.65
N VAL A 87 1.64 -22.92 -14.07
CA VAL A 87 2.28 -24.21 -13.71
C VAL A 87 3.06 -24.14 -12.40
N GLY A 88 2.81 -23.15 -11.56
CA GLY A 88 3.61 -22.95 -10.37
C GLY A 88 2.92 -23.28 -9.07
N SER A 89 3.72 -23.49 -8.03
CA SER A 89 3.27 -23.55 -6.65
C SER A 89 4.07 -22.63 -5.75
N ILE A 90 3.42 -22.09 -4.71
CA ILE A 90 4.05 -21.31 -3.65
C ILE A 90 3.74 -22.05 -2.34
N ASN A 91 4.77 -22.43 -1.58
CA ASN A 91 4.60 -23.19 -0.33
C ASN A 91 3.66 -24.41 -0.49
N ARG A 92 3.81 -25.17 -1.59
CA ARG A 92 2.97 -26.33 -1.97
C ARG A 92 1.51 -25.98 -2.33
N VAL A 93 1.16 -24.72 -2.41
CA VAL A 93 -0.16 -24.27 -2.88
C VAL A 93 -0.15 -24.18 -4.40
N ASP A 94 -1.09 -24.84 -5.07
CA ASP A 94 -1.29 -24.74 -6.51
C ASP A 94 -1.81 -23.33 -6.86
N CYS A 95 -0.97 -22.52 -7.51
CA CYS A 95 -1.29 -21.16 -7.84
C CYS A 95 -2.38 -21.03 -8.91
N LYS A 96 -2.44 -21.97 -9.87
CA LYS A 96 -3.49 -21.99 -10.88
C LYS A 96 -4.87 -22.21 -10.26
N LEU A 97 -4.97 -23.19 -9.35
CA LEU A 97 -6.21 -23.44 -8.61
C LEU A 97 -6.56 -22.26 -7.69
N LEU A 98 -5.57 -21.68 -7.01
CA LEU A 98 -5.77 -20.52 -6.16
C LEU A 98 -6.33 -19.34 -6.95
N LEU A 99 -5.68 -18.95 -8.04
CA LEU A 99 -6.02 -17.80 -8.88
C LEU A 99 -7.28 -18.05 -9.75
N SER A 100 -7.75 -19.29 -9.85
CA SER A 100 -9.06 -19.57 -10.44
C SER A 100 -10.23 -19.20 -9.50
N LYS A 101 -10.00 -19.22 -8.19
CA LYS A 101 -11.01 -18.93 -7.15
C LYS A 101 -10.92 -17.51 -6.61
N PHE A 102 -9.71 -16.95 -6.57
CA PHE A 102 -9.41 -15.63 -6.06
C PHE A 102 -8.74 -14.76 -7.13
N ALA A 103 -8.82 -13.47 -6.94
CA ALA A 103 -8.02 -12.51 -7.70
C ALA A 103 -7.37 -11.51 -6.73
N PHE A 104 -6.11 -11.22 -6.96
CA PHE A 104 -5.42 -10.12 -6.28
C PHE A 104 -5.68 -8.84 -7.06
N LEU A 105 -6.18 -7.82 -6.37
CA LEU A 105 -6.21 -6.46 -6.86
C LEU A 105 -5.07 -5.70 -6.18
N ILE A 106 -4.05 -5.37 -6.94
CA ILE A 106 -2.81 -4.76 -6.41
C ILE A 106 -2.71 -3.34 -6.94
N ILE A 107 -2.62 -2.36 -6.02
CA ILE A 107 -2.39 -0.95 -6.30
C ILE A 107 -0.96 -0.62 -5.87
N PRO A 108 0.01 -0.56 -6.80
CA PRO A 108 1.43 -0.41 -6.46
C PRO A 108 1.78 0.94 -5.83
N CYS A 109 1.03 2.00 -6.15
CA CYS A 109 1.30 3.34 -5.63
C CYS A 109 0.01 4.11 -5.45
N VAL A 110 -0.40 4.31 -4.19
CA VAL A 110 -1.60 5.10 -3.86
C VAL A 110 -1.29 6.59 -3.88
N ASN A 111 -0.06 6.99 -3.57
CA ASN A 111 0.38 8.39 -3.43
C ASN A 111 1.44 8.80 -4.48
N PRO A 112 1.10 8.81 -5.78
CA PRO A 112 2.09 9.13 -6.81
C PRO A 112 2.61 10.57 -6.72
N ASP A 113 1.78 11.53 -6.35
CA ASP A 113 2.18 12.94 -6.22
C ASP A 113 3.16 13.16 -5.06
N GLY A 114 2.92 12.52 -3.91
CA GLY A 114 3.82 12.60 -2.77
C GLY A 114 5.19 12.00 -3.08
N VAL A 115 5.23 10.89 -3.82
CA VAL A 115 6.48 10.26 -4.27
C VAL A 115 7.29 11.20 -5.17
N GLU A 116 6.65 11.81 -6.19
CA GLU A 116 7.31 12.79 -7.06
C GLU A 116 7.84 13.98 -6.28
N LEU A 117 7.00 14.55 -5.39
CA LEU A 117 7.38 15.68 -4.56
C LEU A 117 8.62 15.36 -3.72
N ARG A 118 8.64 14.20 -3.09
CA ARG A 118 9.75 13.79 -2.24
C ARG A 118 11.03 13.50 -3.02
N LEU A 119 10.94 12.82 -4.18
CA LEU A 119 12.12 12.40 -4.94
C LEU A 119 12.71 13.53 -5.81
N HIS A 120 11.89 14.41 -6.33
CA HIS A 120 12.28 15.42 -7.31
C HIS A 120 12.14 16.86 -6.81
N GLY A 121 11.62 17.05 -5.59
CA GLY A 121 11.42 18.38 -5.03
C GLY A 121 10.11 19.04 -5.47
N ILE A 122 9.96 20.28 -5.04
CA ILE A 122 8.76 21.09 -5.31
C ILE A 122 8.77 21.56 -6.76
N ALA A 123 7.89 20.99 -7.56
CA ALA A 123 7.72 21.36 -8.97
C ALA A 123 6.93 22.66 -9.14
N ASP A 124 7.02 23.26 -10.34
CA ASP A 124 6.25 24.45 -10.72
C ASP A 124 4.79 24.07 -11.04
N THR A 125 4.00 23.93 -9.99
CA THR A 125 2.58 23.56 -10.02
C THR A 125 1.76 24.58 -9.24
N PRO A 126 0.42 24.60 -9.36
CA PRO A 126 -0.43 25.46 -8.54
C PRO A 126 -0.26 25.27 -7.03
N LEU A 127 0.35 24.16 -6.59
CA LEU A 127 0.59 23.87 -5.17
C LEU A 127 1.98 24.28 -4.67
N LYS A 128 2.86 24.80 -5.52
CA LYS A 128 4.25 25.14 -5.21
C LYS A 128 4.43 25.96 -3.93
N GLU A 129 3.74 27.10 -3.85
CA GLU A 129 3.85 27.97 -2.68
C GLU A 129 3.29 27.31 -1.40
N ARG A 130 2.21 26.53 -1.51
CA ARG A 130 1.63 25.78 -0.41
C ARG A 130 2.62 24.74 0.08
N GLN A 131 3.21 23.96 -0.82
CA GLN A 131 4.21 22.94 -0.50
C GLN A 131 5.45 23.54 0.15
N MET A 132 5.92 24.68 -0.34
CA MET A 132 7.05 25.40 0.25
C MET A 132 6.73 25.87 1.68
N ARG A 133 5.55 26.41 1.93
CA ARG A 133 5.13 26.80 3.30
C ARG A 133 5.02 25.61 4.25
N MET A 134 4.48 24.48 3.78
CA MET A 134 4.29 23.28 4.61
C MET A 134 5.60 22.55 4.95
N SER A 135 6.57 22.55 4.03
CA SER A 135 7.84 21.82 4.19
C SER A 135 9.00 22.70 4.66
N GLY A 136 8.89 24.01 4.52
CA GLY A 136 10.04 24.91 4.67
C GLY A 136 11.17 24.61 3.66
N GLY A 137 10.88 23.87 2.59
CA GLY A 137 11.84 23.38 1.60
C GLY A 137 12.51 22.04 1.95
N ASP A 138 12.28 21.50 3.15
CA ASP A 138 12.76 20.17 3.55
C ASP A 138 11.68 19.10 3.32
N LEU A 139 11.95 18.18 2.41
CA LEU A 139 11.09 17.07 2.04
C LEU A 139 11.60 15.72 2.57
N SER A 140 12.63 15.73 3.41
CA SER A 140 13.28 14.51 3.90
C SER A 140 12.33 13.61 4.71
N THR A 141 11.33 14.19 5.37
CA THR A 141 10.31 13.50 6.17
C THR A 141 8.93 13.50 5.53
N TRP A 142 8.81 13.85 4.23
CA TRP A 142 7.52 14.00 3.58
C TRP A 142 6.84 12.65 3.32
N GLN A 143 5.73 12.40 4.00
CA GLN A 143 4.88 11.20 3.87
C GLN A 143 3.57 11.49 3.13
N ALA A 144 3.05 12.70 3.30
CA ALA A 144 1.76 13.15 2.83
C ALA A 144 1.62 13.17 1.29
N ASN A 145 0.41 13.38 0.81
CA ASN A 145 0.16 13.69 -0.59
C ASN A 145 0.59 15.13 -0.93
N SER A 146 0.33 15.56 -2.17
CA SER A 146 0.72 16.90 -2.65
C SER A 146 0.02 18.07 -1.94
N ARG A 147 -1.08 17.84 -1.21
CA ARG A 147 -1.80 18.84 -0.41
C ARG A 147 -1.39 18.86 1.07
N GLY A 148 -0.47 17.98 1.47
CA GLY A 148 -0.04 17.84 2.86
C GLY A 148 -1.06 17.08 3.71
N VAL A 149 -1.79 16.14 3.12
CA VAL A 149 -2.69 15.21 3.81
C VAL A 149 -2.02 13.85 3.91
N ASP A 150 -1.97 13.31 5.11
CA ASP A 150 -1.52 11.96 5.37
C ASP A 150 -2.64 10.97 4.98
N LEU A 151 -2.44 10.26 3.87
CA LEU A 151 -3.48 9.41 3.30
C LEU A 151 -3.91 8.27 4.22
N ASN A 152 -2.99 7.79 5.08
CA ASN A 152 -3.32 6.72 6.04
C ASN A 152 -3.97 7.26 7.33
N HIS A 153 -4.37 8.53 7.34
CA HIS A 153 -5.25 9.16 8.33
C HIS A 153 -6.55 9.69 7.72
N ASN A 154 -6.74 9.53 6.41
CA ASN A 154 -7.86 10.15 5.68
C ASN A 154 -9.06 9.20 5.42
N TYR A 155 -8.99 7.92 5.81
CA TYR A 155 -10.14 7.00 5.71
C TYR A 155 -11.17 7.25 6.82
N ASP A 156 -12.42 6.87 6.57
CA ASP A 156 -13.54 7.09 7.50
C ASP A 156 -13.54 6.08 8.66
N PHE A 157 -12.53 6.20 9.53
CA PHE A 157 -12.44 5.43 10.77
C PHE A 157 -11.89 6.30 11.91
N GLY A 158 -12.75 6.59 12.87
CA GLY A 158 -12.37 7.41 14.03
C GLY A 158 -11.98 8.85 13.69
N PHE A 159 -12.34 9.34 12.52
CA PHE A 159 -11.93 10.65 11.98
C PHE A 159 -12.29 11.81 12.92
N VAL A 160 -13.51 11.83 13.45
CA VAL A 160 -13.96 12.91 14.37
C VAL A 160 -13.11 12.94 15.64
N THR A 161 -12.80 11.77 16.20
CA THR A 161 -11.90 11.63 17.36
C THR A 161 -10.50 12.13 17.03
N TYR A 162 -9.99 11.73 15.86
CA TYR A 162 -8.66 12.16 15.42
C TYR A 162 -8.56 13.68 15.20
N LYS A 163 -9.61 14.32 14.73
CA LYS A 163 -9.68 15.80 14.64
C LYS A 163 -9.54 16.50 15.99
N THR A 164 -9.90 15.85 17.07
CA THR A 164 -9.64 16.38 18.42
C THR A 164 -8.14 16.26 18.74
N VAL A 165 -7.52 15.12 18.44
CA VAL A 165 -6.06 14.93 18.60
C VAL A 165 -5.26 15.93 17.76
N GLU A 166 -5.68 16.19 16.51
CA GLU A 166 -5.04 17.20 15.66
C GLU A 166 -5.08 18.60 16.30
N ARG A 167 -6.23 19.01 16.79
CA ARG A 167 -6.37 20.32 17.47
C ARG A 167 -5.51 20.43 18.72
N GLU A 168 -5.49 19.40 19.55
CA GLU A 168 -4.71 19.36 20.79
C GLU A 168 -3.19 19.38 20.52
N ARG A 169 -2.75 18.76 19.44
CA ARG A 169 -1.33 18.68 19.06
C ARG A 169 -0.88 19.75 18.07
N GLY A 170 -1.80 20.61 17.61
CA GLY A 170 -1.50 21.63 16.59
C GLY A 170 -1.13 21.03 15.24
N ILE A 171 -1.67 19.85 14.89
CA ILE A 171 -1.42 19.22 13.60
C ILE A 171 -2.18 19.97 12.52
N VAL A 172 -1.46 20.37 11.48
CA VAL A 172 -1.95 21.14 10.34
C VAL A 172 -1.47 20.48 9.03
N PRO A 173 -1.98 20.88 7.85
CA PRO A 173 -1.46 20.38 6.58
C PRO A 173 0.06 20.47 6.52
N GLY A 174 0.71 19.33 6.26
CA GLY A 174 2.18 19.24 6.35
C GLY A 174 2.73 17.89 5.91
N PRO A 175 3.96 17.57 6.31
CA PRO A 175 4.62 16.35 5.91
C PRO A 175 3.94 15.06 6.35
N THR A 176 3.22 15.07 7.48
CA THR A 176 2.63 13.85 8.08
C THR A 176 1.48 14.20 9.05
N LEU A 177 0.71 13.20 9.43
CA LEU A 177 -0.33 13.19 10.48
C LEU A 177 -1.60 14.01 10.18
N TYR A 178 -1.62 14.92 9.23
CA TYR A 178 -2.84 15.68 8.95
C TYR A 178 -3.84 14.85 8.15
N SER A 179 -5.04 14.64 8.71
CA SER A 179 -6.05 13.73 8.13
C SER A 179 -6.91 14.33 7.01
N GLY A 180 -6.67 15.58 6.62
CA GLY A 180 -7.54 16.26 5.64
C GLY A 180 -8.73 16.98 6.30
N GLU A 181 -9.60 17.58 5.49
CA GLU A 181 -10.73 18.39 5.98
C GLU A 181 -11.96 17.52 6.33
N SER A 182 -12.13 16.42 5.64
CA SER A 182 -13.17 15.42 5.88
C SER A 182 -12.64 14.00 5.58
N PRO A 183 -13.32 12.94 6.05
CA PRO A 183 -12.99 11.59 5.62
C PRO A 183 -13.02 11.50 4.10
N GLU A 184 -12.05 10.78 3.54
CA GLU A 184 -11.93 10.57 2.09
C GLU A 184 -11.91 11.88 1.27
N SER A 185 -11.41 12.99 1.85
CA SER A 185 -11.28 14.27 1.14
C SER A 185 -10.30 14.22 -0.02
N GLU A 186 -9.39 13.26 0.00
CA GLU A 186 -8.37 13.09 -1.02
C GLU A 186 -8.84 12.13 -2.10
N PRO A 187 -8.66 12.44 -3.39
CA PRO A 187 -9.08 11.56 -4.47
C PRO A 187 -8.39 10.19 -4.41
N GLU A 188 -7.19 10.12 -3.86
CA GLU A 188 -6.41 8.91 -3.64
C GLU A 188 -7.15 7.96 -2.68
N THR A 189 -7.52 8.44 -1.51
CA THR A 189 -8.23 7.64 -0.48
C THR A 189 -9.67 7.37 -0.88
N HIS A 190 -10.34 8.38 -1.46
CA HIS A 190 -11.72 8.21 -1.98
C HIS A 190 -11.79 7.09 -3.02
N GLY A 191 -10.83 7.06 -3.95
CA GLY A 191 -10.76 6.01 -4.98
C GLY A 191 -10.60 4.62 -4.40
N VAL A 192 -9.67 4.45 -3.45
CA VAL A 192 -9.44 3.15 -2.77
C VAL A 192 -10.65 2.75 -1.93
N ALA A 193 -11.24 3.68 -1.16
CA ALA A 193 -12.43 3.39 -0.35
C ALA A 193 -13.65 3.02 -1.21
N ASN A 194 -13.85 3.73 -2.33
CA ASN A 194 -14.91 3.39 -3.29
C ASN A 194 -14.71 1.99 -3.89
N LEU A 195 -13.47 1.63 -4.18
CA LEU A 195 -13.13 0.29 -4.67
C LEU A 195 -13.43 -0.79 -3.62
N VAL A 196 -13.13 -0.54 -2.34
CA VAL A 196 -13.48 -1.41 -1.22
C VAL A 196 -15.00 -1.61 -1.15
N ARG A 197 -15.77 -0.52 -1.20
CA ARG A 197 -17.25 -0.58 -1.16
C ARG A 197 -17.84 -1.34 -2.35
N THR A 198 -17.26 -1.15 -3.54
CA THR A 198 -17.77 -1.76 -4.79
C THR A 198 -17.45 -3.24 -4.90
N LEU A 199 -16.22 -3.64 -4.55
CA LEU A 199 -15.74 -5.00 -4.74
C LEU A 199 -15.85 -5.88 -3.50
N SER A 200 -16.04 -5.28 -2.33
CA SER A 200 -16.11 -5.98 -1.03
C SER A 200 -15.01 -7.05 -0.92
N PRO A 201 -13.72 -6.66 -0.87
CA PRO A 201 -12.62 -7.61 -0.85
C PRO A 201 -12.74 -8.54 0.36
N VAL A 202 -12.33 -9.80 0.21
CA VAL A 202 -12.37 -10.79 1.29
C VAL A 202 -11.21 -10.68 2.27
N ALA A 203 -10.20 -9.91 1.91
CA ALA A 203 -9.09 -9.47 2.78
C ALA A 203 -8.40 -8.25 2.18
N VAL A 204 -7.76 -7.45 3.05
CA VAL A 204 -6.97 -6.27 2.68
C VAL A 204 -5.57 -6.38 3.28
N VAL A 205 -4.56 -6.05 2.50
CA VAL A 205 -3.16 -5.92 2.94
C VAL A 205 -2.65 -4.55 2.50
N SER A 206 -2.22 -3.73 3.44
CA SER A 206 -1.56 -2.46 3.17
C SER A 206 -0.07 -2.59 3.46
N LEU A 207 0.76 -2.30 2.46
CA LEU A 207 2.21 -2.39 2.58
C LEU A 207 2.77 -1.03 3.00
N HIS A 208 3.42 -1.01 4.15
CA HIS A 208 4.09 0.13 4.77
C HIS A 208 5.54 -0.22 5.12
N THR A 209 6.29 0.71 5.63
CA THR A 209 7.61 0.55 6.26
C THR A 209 7.66 1.46 7.49
N GLN A 210 8.29 1.06 8.55
CA GLN A 210 9.22 -0.03 8.80
C GLN A 210 8.99 -0.61 10.23
N GLY A 211 9.53 -1.79 10.54
CA GLY A 211 9.44 -2.35 11.91
C GLY A 211 9.51 -3.87 11.91
N GLU A 212 9.18 -4.53 10.79
CA GLU A 212 8.91 -5.97 10.69
C GLU A 212 7.74 -6.36 11.61
N GLU A 213 6.66 -5.58 11.53
CA GLU A 213 5.44 -5.73 12.32
C GLU A 213 4.22 -5.93 11.43
N ILE A 214 3.18 -6.52 12.00
CA ILE A 214 1.86 -6.67 11.39
C ILE A 214 0.85 -6.03 12.34
N PHE A 215 0.30 -4.88 11.94
CA PHE A 215 -0.82 -4.28 12.63
C PHE A 215 -2.13 -4.86 12.11
N PHE A 216 -3.03 -5.20 13.04
CA PHE A 216 -4.38 -5.68 12.72
C PHE A 216 -5.33 -5.38 13.88
N ARG A 217 -6.64 -5.47 13.62
CA ARG A 217 -7.67 -5.42 14.67
C ARG A 217 -8.23 -6.83 14.89
N PRO A 218 -8.16 -7.37 16.11
CA PRO A 218 -8.66 -8.72 16.44
C PRO A 218 -10.20 -8.72 16.60
N ASN A 219 -10.92 -8.27 15.58
CA ASN A 219 -12.38 -8.13 15.63
C ASN A 219 -13.11 -9.48 15.60
N ASP A 220 -12.47 -10.53 15.12
CA ASP A 220 -13.00 -11.88 15.03
C ASP A 220 -11.87 -12.93 15.06
N GLU A 221 -12.24 -14.20 15.34
CA GLU A 221 -11.29 -15.31 15.37
C GLU A 221 -10.59 -15.58 14.04
N LYS A 222 -11.26 -15.28 12.93
CA LYS A 222 -10.70 -15.46 11.58
C LYS A 222 -9.55 -14.48 11.35
N SER A 223 -9.74 -13.20 11.65
CA SER A 223 -8.71 -12.17 11.52
C SER A 223 -7.50 -12.51 12.40
N THR A 224 -7.72 -12.92 13.64
CA THR A 224 -6.67 -13.33 14.58
C THR A 224 -5.88 -14.54 14.04
N ARG A 225 -6.57 -15.60 13.59
CA ARG A 225 -5.92 -16.78 13.00
C ARG A 225 -5.08 -16.45 11.78
N ILE A 226 -5.56 -15.54 10.92
CA ILE A 226 -4.83 -15.12 9.72
C ILE A 226 -3.59 -14.32 10.14
N ALA A 227 -3.71 -13.40 11.10
CA ALA A 227 -2.59 -12.62 11.63
C ALA A 227 -1.50 -13.53 12.22
N ASP A 228 -1.86 -14.50 13.06
CA ASP A 228 -0.94 -15.49 13.62
C ASP A 228 -0.19 -16.26 12.52
N ARG A 229 -0.92 -16.64 11.47
CA ARG A 229 -0.32 -17.36 10.34
C ARG A 229 0.61 -16.48 9.52
N LEU A 230 0.24 -15.23 9.25
CA LEU A 230 1.10 -14.26 8.59
C LEU A 230 2.37 -14.00 9.41
N SER A 231 2.24 -13.80 10.72
CA SER A 231 3.38 -13.67 11.64
C SER A 231 4.31 -14.86 11.57
N SER A 232 3.77 -16.08 11.65
CA SER A 232 4.55 -17.33 11.55
C SER A 232 5.29 -17.46 10.21
N LEU A 233 4.70 -17.02 9.10
CA LEU A 233 5.26 -17.13 7.76
C LEU A 233 6.33 -16.06 7.47
N THR A 234 6.14 -14.86 7.99
CA THR A 234 7.02 -13.71 7.77
C THR A 234 8.08 -13.56 8.84
N GLY A 235 7.83 -14.08 10.06
CA GLY A 235 8.61 -13.81 11.24
C GLY A 235 8.41 -12.39 11.78
N TYR A 236 7.32 -11.72 11.41
CA TYR A 236 6.98 -10.36 11.87
C TYR A 236 6.17 -10.43 13.15
N THR A 237 6.36 -9.44 14.03
CA THR A 237 5.64 -9.34 15.31
C THR A 237 4.21 -8.85 15.07
N LEU A 238 3.25 -9.37 15.82
CA LEU A 238 1.88 -8.84 15.82
C LEU A 238 1.79 -7.63 16.76
N SER A 239 1.16 -6.58 16.28
CA SER A 239 0.96 -5.34 17.03
C SER A 239 -0.47 -4.81 16.84
N LEU A 240 -0.96 -4.08 17.82
CA LEU A 240 -2.23 -3.36 17.73
C LEU A 240 -1.95 -1.90 17.38
N PRO A 241 -2.80 -1.27 16.55
CA PRO A 241 -2.69 0.17 16.31
C PRO A 241 -2.91 0.96 17.61
N GLU A 242 -1.98 1.84 17.95
CA GLU A 242 -2.03 2.66 19.17
C GLU A 242 -1.76 4.14 18.87
N GLY A 243 -2.19 5.02 19.79
CA GLY A 243 -1.96 6.47 19.66
C GLY A 243 -2.55 7.05 18.37
N THR A 244 -1.77 7.80 17.62
CA THR A 244 -2.23 8.41 16.34
C THR A 244 -2.49 7.37 15.27
N SER A 245 -1.71 6.28 15.22
CA SER A 245 -1.87 5.22 14.21
C SER A 245 -3.17 4.41 14.35
N ALA A 246 -3.93 4.62 15.43
CA ALA A 246 -5.21 3.94 15.63
C ALA A 246 -6.40 4.59 14.88
N PHE A 247 -6.16 5.62 14.06
CA PHE A 247 -7.22 6.39 13.41
C PHE A 247 -6.95 6.62 11.92
N GLY A 248 -7.99 6.44 11.13
CA GLY A 248 -8.01 6.82 9.71
C GLY A 248 -7.18 5.95 8.77
N GLY A 249 -6.60 4.83 9.24
CA GLY A 249 -5.88 3.89 8.40
C GLY A 249 -6.80 3.05 7.52
N LEU A 250 -6.33 2.67 6.32
CA LEU A 250 -7.08 1.80 5.41
C LEU A 250 -7.51 0.49 6.10
N CYS A 251 -6.57 -0.18 6.79
CA CYS A 251 -6.86 -1.46 7.42
C CYS A 251 -7.80 -1.33 8.63
N ASP A 252 -7.77 -0.21 9.33
CA ASP A 252 -8.74 0.08 10.40
C ASP A 252 -10.14 0.31 9.83
N TYR A 253 -10.23 1.10 8.75
CA TYR A 253 -11.48 1.32 8.03
C TYR A 253 -12.08 0.02 7.51
N THR A 254 -11.29 -0.80 6.81
CA THR A 254 -11.79 -2.05 6.24
C THR A 254 -12.09 -3.11 7.30
N ALA A 255 -11.33 -3.16 8.41
CA ALA A 255 -11.64 -4.01 9.55
C ALA A 255 -12.97 -3.62 10.21
N SER A 256 -13.32 -2.32 10.26
CA SER A 256 -14.63 -1.87 10.76
C SER A 256 -15.81 -2.33 9.89
N LEU A 257 -15.54 -2.66 8.63
CA LEU A 257 -16.51 -3.26 7.70
C LEU A 257 -16.57 -4.80 7.80
N GLY A 258 -15.86 -5.40 8.77
CA GLY A 258 -15.81 -6.86 8.95
C GLY A 258 -14.88 -7.58 7.97
N ILE A 259 -13.97 -6.86 7.31
CA ILE A 259 -13.02 -7.43 6.37
C ILE A 259 -11.69 -7.70 7.10
N PRO A 260 -11.14 -8.94 7.10
CA PRO A 260 -9.80 -9.22 7.60
C PRO A 260 -8.76 -8.31 6.94
N SER A 261 -8.06 -7.48 7.74
CA SER A 261 -7.21 -6.41 7.23
C SER A 261 -5.91 -6.30 8.02
N PHE A 262 -4.80 -6.15 7.29
CA PHE A 262 -3.45 -6.22 7.85
C PHE A 262 -2.56 -5.14 7.26
N THR A 263 -1.97 -4.31 8.12
CA THR A 263 -0.89 -3.41 7.73
C THR A 263 0.43 -4.11 8.00
N LEU A 264 1.25 -4.28 6.98
CA LEU A 264 2.57 -4.89 7.08
C LEU A 264 3.63 -3.79 7.04
N GLU A 265 4.31 -3.59 8.18
CA GLU A 265 5.46 -2.69 8.31
C GLU A 265 6.74 -3.41 7.89
N LEU A 266 7.12 -3.22 6.64
CA LEU A 266 8.15 -4.00 5.94
C LEU A 266 9.56 -3.55 6.29
N GLY A 267 10.44 -4.53 6.56
CA GLY A 267 11.87 -4.27 6.77
C GLY A 267 12.19 -3.53 8.07
N ARG A 268 13.46 -3.24 8.25
CA ARG A 268 13.99 -2.50 9.41
C ARG A 268 14.99 -1.46 8.96
N GLY A 269 15.05 -0.37 9.71
CA GLY A 269 15.99 0.71 9.48
C GLY A 269 15.36 2.07 9.73
N ARG A 270 15.77 3.05 8.98
CA ARG A 270 15.20 4.40 8.98
C ARG A 270 14.62 4.68 7.60
N ASN A 271 13.37 5.13 7.54
CA ASN A 271 12.76 5.55 6.29
C ASN A 271 13.47 6.80 5.71
N PRO A 272 13.64 6.84 4.38
CA PRO A 272 13.26 5.82 3.39
C PRO A 272 14.21 4.61 3.42
N LEU A 273 13.65 3.41 3.34
CA LEU A 273 14.45 2.21 3.11
C LEU A 273 14.94 2.22 1.65
N PRO A 274 16.21 1.82 1.39
CA PRO A 274 16.75 1.78 0.02
C PRO A 274 16.11 0.67 -0.81
N GLU A 275 15.89 0.89 -2.09
CA GLU A 275 15.30 -0.08 -3.03
C GLU A 275 16.10 -1.39 -3.09
N SER A 276 17.41 -1.35 -2.81
CA SER A 276 18.27 -2.54 -2.69
C SER A 276 17.85 -3.51 -1.58
N ASP A 277 17.06 -3.08 -0.60
CA ASP A 277 16.52 -3.93 0.46
C ASP A 277 15.27 -4.71 0.01
N ALA A 278 14.61 -4.29 -1.09
CA ALA A 278 13.39 -4.91 -1.56
C ALA A 278 13.50 -6.44 -1.78
N PRO A 279 14.60 -7.01 -2.35
CA PRO A 279 14.74 -8.46 -2.49
C PRO A 279 14.72 -9.20 -1.17
N ARG A 280 15.43 -8.68 -0.17
CA ARG A 280 15.49 -9.27 1.17
C ARG A 280 14.14 -9.23 1.87
N ILE A 281 13.47 -8.09 1.82
CA ILE A 281 12.13 -7.88 2.39
C ILE A 281 11.14 -8.81 1.68
N PHE A 282 11.11 -8.80 0.35
CA PHE A 282 10.18 -9.59 -0.45
C PHE A 282 10.35 -11.10 -0.23
N SER A 283 11.57 -11.58 0.00
CA SER A 283 11.83 -12.99 0.28
C SER A 283 11.06 -13.51 1.51
N ARG A 284 10.78 -12.64 2.48
CA ARG A 284 10.02 -12.95 3.70
C ARG A 284 8.52 -12.81 3.49
N VAL A 285 8.08 -11.73 2.86
CA VAL A 285 6.64 -11.36 2.82
C VAL A 285 5.93 -11.78 1.53
N GLY A 286 6.60 -11.80 0.38
CA GLY A 286 5.96 -12.02 -0.91
C GLY A 286 5.19 -13.34 -0.99
N LYS A 287 5.79 -14.44 -0.51
CA LYS A 287 5.12 -15.74 -0.49
C LYS A 287 3.97 -15.80 0.52
N ALA A 288 4.12 -15.15 1.68
CA ALA A 288 3.08 -15.12 2.71
C ALA A 288 1.82 -14.40 2.20
N VAL A 289 2.01 -13.25 1.55
CA VAL A 289 0.90 -12.50 0.95
C VAL A 289 0.28 -13.29 -0.22
N ALA A 290 1.09 -13.89 -1.09
CA ALA A 290 0.60 -14.63 -2.24
C ALA A 290 -0.29 -15.85 -1.86
N ILE A 291 -0.05 -16.48 -0.71
CA ILE A 291 -0.88 -17.62 -0.26
C ILE A 291 -1.96 -17.24 0.74
N LEU A 292 -2.13 -15.94 1.06
CA LEU A 292 -3.17 -15.44 1.97
C LEU A 292 -4.57 -16.00 1.67
N PRO A 293 -5.00 -16.19 0.40
CA PRO A 293 -6.30 -16.78 0.11
C PRO A 293 -6.54 -18.16 0.71
N THR A 294 -5.49 -18.92 1.01
CA THR A 294 -5.60 -20.26 1.64
C THR A 294 -5.97 -20.19 3.11
N LEU A 295 -5.90 -19.00 3.71
CA LEU A 295 -6.20 -18.75 5.11
C LEU A 295 -7.62 -18.21 5.31
N LEU A 296 -8.29 -17.87 4.19
CA LEU A 296 -9.65 -17.31 4.13
C LEU A 296 -10.71 -18.41 4.02
#